data_6701cdd9b4d029c6dffd63bf30ce006c
#
_entry.id   6701cdd9b4d029c6dffd63bf30ce006c
#
_cell.length_a   1.000
_cell.length_b   1.000
_cell.length_c   1.000
_cell.angle_alpha   90.00
_cell.angle_beta   90.00
_cell.angle_gamma   90.00
#
_symmetry.space_group_name_H-M   'P 1'
#
loop_
_entity.id
_entity.type
_entity.pdbx_description
1 polymer ?
#
loop_
_entity_poly.entity_id
_entity_poly.type
_entity_poly.pdbx_seq_one_letter_code
_entity_poly.pdbx_strand_id
1 'polypeptide(L)'
;TCTDQQAGVQTCTEIAETYWQKRNELSFDMRTGDLKAALDWLPNEFSILADSGDNPTAGGVGDRADVLEALIKDEIEGVLVAGITAPGIISKLQGTNKTTVTVGGELGGGGPGLTLNAENICFKNECAVVKLHGITTVLTERRRPFHNLSDFADLGIDLKDYRLLVVKSGYLSPELQSLSAPSFMVLTDGAVCQHFDRLENKHRQRPIFPFQNPVQLWDETLHLARKFGISAYDAA
;
A
#
# COMPACT_ATOMS: atom_id res chain seq x y z
N THR A 1 -9.53 -4.02 26.88
CA THR A 1 -9.87 -4.92 28.01
C THR A 1 -10.78 -4.20 28.97
N CYS A 2 -11.93 -4.79 29.31
CA CYS A 2 -12.91 -4.23 30.24
C CYS A 2 -13.01 -5.17 31.44
N THR A 3 -13.02 -4.61 32.66
CA THR A 3 -13.18 -5.37 33.91
C THR A 3 -14.66 -5.59 34.27
N ASP A 4 -15.55 -4.83 33.65
CA ASP A 4 -17.00 -4.95 33.77
C ASP A 4 -17.57 -5.46 32.44
N GLN A 5 -18.13 -6.67 32.44
CA GLN A 5 -18.69 -7.30 31.27
C GLN A 5 -19.86 -6.52 30.66
N GLN A 6 -20.74 -5.99 31.51
CA GLN A 6 -21.91 -5.25 31.04
C GLN A 6 -21.52 -3.92 30.39
N ALA A 7 -20.60 -3.17 30.96
CA ALA A 7 -20.04 -1.96 30.37
C ALA A 7 -19.27 -2.26 29.08
N GLY A 8 -18.55 -3.39 29.03
CA GLY A 8 -17.85 -3.84 27.85
C GLY A 8 -18.79 -4.12 26.68
N VAL A 9 -19.87 -4.88 26.91
CA VAL A 9 -20.89 -5.17 25.89
C VAL A 9 -21.55 -3.89 25.39
N GLN A 10 -21.92 -2.99 26.31
CA GLN A 10 -22.52 -1.71 25.93
C GLN A 10 -21.60 -0.90 25.02
N THR A 11 -20.34 -0.72 25.41
CA THR A 11 -19.35 0.03 24.62
C THR A 11 -19.12 -0.59 23.25
N CYS A 12 -18.98 -1.92 23.18
CA CYS A 12 -18.83 -2.61 21.88
C CYS A 12 -20.06 -2.40 20.99
N THR A 13 -21.27 -2.44 21.55
CA THR A 13 -22.50 -2.20 20.82
C THR A 13 -22.54 -0.77 20.26
N GLU A 14 -22.23 0.23 21.09
CA GLU A 14 -22.21 1.64 20.69
C GLU A 14 -21.18 1.89 19.56
N ILE A 15 -19.98 1.30 19.65
CA ILE A 15 -18.97 1.37 18.61
C ILE A 15 -19.48 0.73 17.31
N ALA A 16 -20.04 -0.48 17.40
CA ALA A 16 -20.53 -1.21 16.23
C ALA A 16 -21.70 -0.46 15.54
N GLU A 17 -22.63 0.09 16.32
CA GLU A 17 -23.72 0.89 15.79
C GLU A 17 -23.23 2.16 15.10
N THR A 18 -22.29 2.88 15.73
CA THR A 18 -21.68 4.09 15.14
C THR A 18 -20.99 3.78 13.83
N TYR A 19 -20.22 2.70 13.80
CA TYR A 19 -19.52 2.26 12.59
C TYR A 19 -20.51 1.89 11.48
N TRP A 20 -21.56 1.15 11.83
CA TRP A 20 -22.60 0.75 10.88
C TRP A 20 -23.35 1.95 10.31
N GLN A 21 -23.73 2.92 11.15
CA GLN A 21 -24.42 4.14 10.69
C GLN A 21 -23.54 4.94 9.72
N LYS A 22 -22.23 5.02 10.00
CA LYS A 22 -21.28 5.81 9.23
C LYS A 22 -20.61 5.05 8.07
N ARG A 23 -20.96 3.79 7.83
CA ARG A 23 -20.30 2.93 6.82
C ARG A 23 -20.25 3.50 5.40
N ASN A 24 -21.24 4.33 5.02
CA ASN A 24 -21.30 4.96 3.71
C ASN A 24 -20.58 6.33 3.66
N GLU A 25 -20.14 6.85 4.82
CA GLU A 25 -19.42 8.11 4.94
C GLU A 25 -17.90 7.91 4.96
N LEU A 26 -17.45 6.65 5.09
CA LEU A 26 -16.03 6.33 5.15
C LEU A 26 -15.38 6.60 3.78
N SER A 27 -14.38 7.47 3.79
CA SER A 27 -13.58 7.83 2.63
C SER A 27 -12.10 7.92 3.02
N PHE A 28 -11.24 7.91 2.03
CA PHE A 28 -9.82 8.14 2.27
C PHE A 28 -9.54 9.62 2.52
N ASP A 29 -8.58 9.92 3.41
CA ASP A 29 -8.19 11.30 3.74
C ASP A 29 -7.37 11.98 2.65
N MET A 30 -6.95 11.23 1.64
CA MET A 30 -6.15 11.72 0.54
C MET A 30 -6.80 11.37 -0.81
N ARG A 31 -6.38 12.07 -1.86
CA ARG A 31 -6.83 11.75 -3.22
C ARG A 31 -6.46 10.31 -3.56
N THR A 32 -7.42 9.56 -4.09
CA THR A 32 -7.25 8.15 -4.45
C THR A 32 -7.79 7.85 -5.83
N GLY A 33 -7.27 6.80 -6.44
CA GLY A 33 -7.74 6.30 -7.72
C GLY A 33 -6.87 5.16 -8.22
N ASP A 34 -7.19 4.66 -9.41
CA ASP A 34 -6.36 3.68 -10.08
C ASP A 34 -5.06 4.30 -10.61
N LEU A 35 -4.20 3.47 -11.17
CA LEU A 35 -2.89 3.89 -11.66
C LEU A 35 -2.99 4.91 -12.79
N LYS A 36 -3.99 4.77 -13.69
CA LYS A 36 -4.22 5.74 -14.76
C LYS A 36 -4.59 7.10 -14.20
N ALA A 37 -5.54 7.15 -13.27
CA ALA A 37 -5.95 8.40 -12.62
C ALA A 37 -4.80 9.08 -11.86
N ALA A 38 -3.90 8.29 -11.27
CA ALA A 38 -2.71 8.80 -10.59
C ALA A 38 -1.73 9.46 -11.58
N LEU A 39 -1.47 8.83 -12.74
CA LEU A 39 -0.59 9.37 -13.78
C LEU A 39 -1.18 10.63 -14.44
N ASP A 40 -2.48 10.61 -14.75
CA ASP A 40 -3.19 11.78 -15.30
C ASP A 40 -3.19 12.99 -14.32
N TRP A 41 -3.07 12.73 -13.02
CA TRP A 41 -3.07 13.75 -11.98
C TRP A 41 -1.68 14.36 -11.73
N LEU A 42 -0.58 13.72 -12.07
CA LEU A 42 0.77 14.13 -11.66
C LEU A 42 1.02 15.62 -11.86
N PRO A 43 1.30 16.39 -10.79
CA PRO A 43 1.63 17.81 -10.90
C PRO A 43 3.07 18.00 -11.40
N ASN A 44 3.39 19.25 -11.78
CA ASN A 44 4.76 19.60 -12.20
C ASN A 44 5.74 19.81 -11.04
N GLU A 45 5.22 19.95 -9.82
CA GLU A 45 6.02 20.09 -8.60
C GLU A 45 6.32 18.72 -7.96
N PHE A 46 7.19 18.72 -6.95
CA PHE A 46 7.46 17.51 -6.16
C PHE A 46 6.15 16.92 -5.59
N SER A 47 5.93 15.66 -5.82
CA SER A 47 4.70 14.96 -5.41
C SER A 47 5.00 13.54 -4.93
N ILE A 48 4.03 12.94 -4.25
CA ILE A 48 4.18 11.60 -3.66
C ILE A 48 3.04 10.69 -4.12
N LEU A 49 3.38 9.53 -4.67
CA LEU A 49 2.46 8.42 -4.91
C LEU A 49 2.62 7.36 -3.82
N ALA A 50 1.53 7.02 -3.15
CA ALA A 50 1.46 5.92 -2.21
C ALA A 50 0.88 4.68 -2.92
N ASP A 51 1.72 3.70 -3.24
CA ASP A 51 1.35 2.41 -3.85
C ASP A 51 0.74 1.51 -2.77
N SER A 52 -0.60 1.42 -2.73
CA SER A 52 -1.32 0.82 -1.60
C SER A 52 -1.48 -0.69 -1.68
N GLY A 53 -1.57 -1.27 -2.89
CA GLY A 53 -1.91 -2.69 -3.06
C GLY A 53 -0.82 -3.66 -2.61
N ASP A 54 0.44 -3.24 -2.68
CA ASP A 54 1.59 -4.06 -2.24
C ASP A 54 2.31 -3.42 -1.04
N ASN A 55 1.52 -2.86 -0.11
CA ASN A 55 2.03 -2.22 1.10
C ASN A 55 2.68 -3.23 2.06
N PRO A 56 4.00 -3.16 2.32
CA PRO A 56 4.71 -4.11 3.16
C PRO A 56 4.30 -4.05 4.63
N THR A 57 3.71 -2.95 5.12
CA THR A 57 3.24 -2.83 6.51
C THR A 57 1.86 -3.43 6.74
N ALA A 58 1.11 -3.68 5.67
CA ALA A 58 -0.24 -4.25 5.76
C ALA A 58 -0.33 -5.70 5.22
N GLY A 59 0.81 -6.37 4.99
CA GLY A 59 0.88 -7.75 4.55
C GLY A 59 1.31 -7.95 3.10
N GLY A 60 1.52 -6.88 2.35
CA GLY A 60 2.10 -6.94 1.00
C GLY A 60 3.52 -7.50 1.02
N VAL A 61 3.91 -8.18 -0.04
CA VAL A 61 5.26 -8.73 -0.21
C VAL A 61 6.28 -7.62 -0.46
N GLY A 62 5.85 -6.55 -1.13
CA GLY A 62 6.67 -5.41 -1.49
C GLY A 62 7.47 -5.62 -2.78
N ASP A 63 7.18 -6.67 -3.56
CA ASP A 63 7.96 -7.03 -4.76
C ASP A 63 7.27 -6.71 -6.09
N ARG A 64 6.07 -6.13 -6.08
CA ARG A 64 5.33 -5.77 -7.31
C ARG A 64 5.93 -4.53 -7.97
N ALA A 65 5.92 -4.52 -9.30
CA ALA A 65 6.49 -3.47 -10.13
C ALA A 65 5.47 -2.72 -11.00
N ASP A 66 4.17 -2.82 -10.69
CA ASP A 66 3.09 -2.21 -11.50
C ASP A 66 3.26 -0.70 -11.69
N VAL A 67 3.58 0.03 -10.61
CA VAL A 67 3.79 1.48 -10.68
C VAL A 67 5.06 1.80 -11.49
N LEU A 68 6.14 1.04 -11.27
CA LEU A 68 7.38 1.20 -12.05
C LEU A 68 7.14 0.99 -13.54
N GLU A 69 6.38 -0.06 -13.91
CA GLU A 69 6.02 -0.34 -15.32
C GLU A 69 5.30 0.83 -15.96
N ALA A 70 4.28 1.36 -15.28
CA ALA A 70 3.49 2.45 -15.80
C ALA A 70 4.30 3.75 -15.96
N LEU A 71 5.17 4.05 -14.99
CA LEU A 71 6.07 5.22 -15.06
C LEU A 71 7.07 5.11 -16.23
N ILE A 72 7.59 3.91 -16.49
CA ILE A 72 8.47 3.65 -17.65
C ILE A 72 7.69 3.83 -18.95
N LYS A 73 6.49 3.25 -19.03
CA LYS A 73 5.65 3.29 -20.24
C LYS A 73 5.25 4.71 -20.63
N ASP A 74 4.96 5.54 -19.63
CA ASP A 74 4.55 6.93 -19.83
C ASP A 74 5.77 7.89 -19.83
N GLU A 75 7.00 7.36 -19.85
CA GLU A 75 8.26 8.13 -19.92
C GLU A 75 8.38 9.21 -18.84
N ILE A 76 7.92 8.91 -17.62
CA ILE A 76 7.95 9.87 -16.51
C ILE A 76 9.37 9.98 -15.95
N GLU A 77 9.94 11.18 -16.01
CA GLU A 77 11.30 11.48 -15.54
C GLU A 77 11.33 12.08 -14.12
N GLY A 78 12.53 12.06 -13.52
CA GLY A 78 12.74 12.65 -12.19
C GLY A 78 12.07 11.85 -11.08
N VAL A 79 12.01 10.52 -11.21
CA VAL A 79 11.29 9.62 -10.31
C VAL A 79 12.24 8.86 -9.40
N LEU A 80 11.85 8.76 -8.12
CA LEU A 80 12.37 7.82 -7.14
C LEU A 80 11.29 6.81 -6.76
N VAL A 81 11.54 5.52 -7.00
CA VAL A 81 10.70 4.41 -6.51
C VAL A 81 11.38 3.75 -5.32
N ALA A 82 10.77 3.81 -4.16
CA ALA A 82 11.28 3.23 -2.91
C ALA A 82 10.26 2.25 -2.32
N GLY A 83 10.59 1.07 -2.17
CA GLY A 83 11.45 0.03 -1.96
C GLY A 83 10.82 -1.22 -2.55
N ILE A 84 11.38 -1.71 -3.63
CA ILE A 84 10.95 -2.99 -4.19
C ILE A 84 11.78 -4.10 -3.53
N THR A 85 11.12 -5.07 -2.91
CA THR A 85 11.78 -6.22 -2.27
C THR A 85 12.29 -7.17 -3.34
N ALA A 86 13.62 -7.34 -3.45
CA ALA A 86 14.24 -8.09 -4.53
C ALA A 86 15.61 -8.69 -4.13
N PRO A 87 15.66 -9.62 -3.14
CA PRO A 87 16.91 -10.17 -2.60
C PRO A 87 17.77 -10.88 -3.66
N GLY A 88 17.16 -11.63 -4.57
CA GLY A 88 17.88 -12.34 -5.63
C GLY A 88 18.48 -11.39 -6.65
N ILE A 89 17.84 -10.25 -6.91
CA ILE A 89 18.39 -9.21 -7.79
C ILE A 89 19.58 -8.54 -7.10
N ILE A 90 19.47 -8.18 -5.84
CA ILE A 90 20.57 -7.58 -5.08
C ILE A 90 21.80 -8.47 -5.14
N SER A 91 21.64 -9.78 -4.94
CA SER A 91 22.73 -10.76 -5.07
C SER A 91 23.37 -10.76 -6.46
N LYS A 92 22.57 -10.63 -7.54
CA LYS A 92 23.08 -10.56 -8.93
C LYS A 92 23.79 -9.25 -9.24
N LEU A 93 23.42 -8.17 -8.58
CA LEU A 93 24.02 -6.85 -8.80
C LEU A 93 25.38 -6.72 -8.13
N GLN A 94 25.68 -7.54 -7.10
CA GLN A 94 26.97 -7.50 -6.40
C GLN A 94 28.13 -7.79 -7.36
N GLY A 95 29.13 -6.92 -7.31
CA GLY A 95 30.34 -7.08 -8.15
C GLY A 95 30.18 -6.66 -9.62
N THR A 96 29.08 -6.04 -10.00
CA THR A 96 28.87 -5.49 -11.35
C THR A 96 28.33 -4.07 -11.29
N ASN A 97 28.68 -3.26 -12.31
CA ASN A 97 28.17 -1.89 -12.45
C ASN A 97 27.05 -1.75 -13.49
N LYS A 98 26.81 -2.80 -14.26
CA LYS A 98 25.76 -2.84 -15.28
C LYS A 98 25.36 -4.27 -15.56
N THR A 99 24.08 -4.58 -15.45
CA THR A 99 23.53 -5.89 -15.79
C THR A 99 22.05 -5.81 -16.08
N THR A 100 21.52 -6.82 -16.75
CA THR A 100 20.09 -6.97 -16.98
C THR A 100 19.47 -7.76 -15.82
N VAL A 101 18.40 -7.22 -15.26
CA VAL A 101 17.63 -7.83 -14.15
C VAL A 101 16.15 -7.87 -14.51
N THR A 102 15.42 -8.79 -13.90
CA THR A 102 13.95 -8.83 -13.99
C THR A 102 13.36 -8.43 -12.63
N VAL A 103 12.80 -7.23 -12.55
CA VAL A 103 12.22 -6.66 -11.34
C VAL A 103 10.71 -6.91 -11.31
N GLY A 104 10.18 -7.34 -10.19
CA GLY A 104 8.75 -7.61 -9.96
C GLY A 104 8.44 -9.10 -9.85
N GLY A 105 7.61 -9.44 -8.85
CA GLY A 105 7.08 -10.79 -8.65
C GLY A 105 8.08 -11.85 -8.18
N GLU A 106 9.28 -11.47 -7.78
CA GLU A 106 10.34 -12.41 -7.35
C GLU A 106 9.91 -13.29 -6.17
N LEU A 107 9.17 -12.74 -5.24
CA LEU A 107 8.76 -13.39 -4.00
C LEU A 107 7.29 -13.84 -4.01
N GLY A 108 6.65 -13.80 -5.18
CA GLY A 108 5.28 -14.27 -5.33
C GLY A 108 4.19 -13.23 -5.06
N GLY A 109 4.52 -11.94 -4.94
CA GLY A 109 3.54 -10.85 -4.83
C GLY A 109 2.74 -10.62 -6.11
N GLY A 110 3.15 -11.26 -7.21
CA GLY A 110 2.51 -11.13 -8.52
C GLY A 110 2.91 -9.84 -9.24
N GLY A 111 2.08 -9.42 -10.20
CA GLY A 111 2.35 -8.25 -11.02
C GLY A 111 3.34 -8.51 -12.16
N PRO A 112 3.74 -7.45 -12.89
CA PRO A 112 4.63 -7.57 -14.04
C PRO A 112 6.06 -7.89 -13.61
N GLY A 113 6.73 -8.73 -14.38
CA GLY A 113 8.17 -8.94 -14.32
C GLY A 113 8.86 -8.10 -15.41
N LEU A 114 9.54 -7.03 -15.02
CA LEU A 114 10.16 -6.07 -15.93
C LEU A 114 11.63 -6.41 -16.15
N THR A 115 12.00 -6.79 -17.38
CA THR A 115 13.39 -7.03 -17.74
C THR A 115 14.05 -5.71 -18.15
N LEU A 116 14.92 -5.19 -17.27
CA LEU A 116 15.52 -3.86 -17.36
C LEU A 116 17.03 -3.90 -17.19
N ASN A 117 17.71 -2.92 -17.77
CA ASN A 117 19.12 -2.70 -17.51
C ASN A 117 19.27 -1.91 -16.21
N ALA A 118 20.01 -2.47 -15.25
CA ALA A 118 20.41 -1.80 -14.02
C ALA A 118 21.74 -1.08 -14.21
N GLU A 119 21.77 0.20 -13.91
CA GLU A 119 22.93 1.09 -14.03
C GLU A 119 23.11 1.90 -12.74
N ASN A 120 24.30 2.48 -12.55
CA ASN A 120 24.62 3.34 -11.40
C ASN A 120 24.33 2.65 -10.05
N ILE A 121 24.78 1.43 -9.90
CA ILE A 121 24.47 0.56 -8.78
C ILE A 121 25.26 1.00 -7.53
N CYS A 122 24.55 1.34 -6.47
CA CYS A 122 25.13 1.70 -5.18
C CYS A 122 24.50 0.83 -4.07
N PHE A 123 25.34 0.15 -3.29
CA PHE A 123 24.87 -0.66 -2.16
C PHE A 123 25.04 0.08 -0.85
N LYS A 124 23.98 0.12 -0.04
CA LYS A 124 23.97 0.71 1.30
C LYS A 124 22.84 0.14 2.14
N ASN A 125 23.12 -0.21 3.39
CA ASN A 125 22.11 -0.62 4.38
C ASN A 125 21.13 -1.71 3.87
N GLU A 126 21.65 -2.82 3.34
CA GLU A 126 20.87 -3.94 2.77
C GLU A 126 19.96 -3.51 1.61
N CYS A 127 20.30 -2.42 0.95
CA CYS A 127 19.61 -1.92 -0.22
C CYS A 127 20.56 -1.75 -1.40
N ALA A 128 20.03 -1.84 -2.60
CA ALA A 128 20.68 -1.39 -3.82
C ALA A 128 19.90 -0.21 -4.41
N VAL A 129 20.54 0.95 -4.50
CA VAL A 129 20.02 2.10 -5.25
C VAL A 129 20.51 1.96 -6.68
N VAL A 130 19.61 1.85 -7.62
CA VAL A 130 19.92 1.56 -9.02
C VAL A 130 19.12 2.46 -9.97
N LYS A 131 19.65 2.74 -11.16
CA LYS A 131 18.85 3.29 -12.26
C LYS A 131 18.30 2.15 -13.11
N LEU A 132 16.98 2.11 -13.23
CA LEU A 132 16.22 1.21 -14.09
C LEU A 132 15.48 2.05 -15.13
N HIS A 133 15.91 1.98 -16.39
CA HIS A 133 15.32 2.78 -17.47
C HIS A 133 15.20 4.29 -17.12
N GLY A 134 16.25 4.86 -16.54
CA GLY A 134 16.27 6.29 -16.12
C GLY A 134 15.64 6.59 -14.77
N ILE A 135 14.84 5.70 -14.20
CA ILE A 135 14.18 5.84 -12.90
C ILE A 135 15.11 5.37 -11.79
N THR A 136 15.31 6.20 -10.76
CA THR A 136 16.02 5.76 -9.56
C THR A 136 15.11 4.84 -8.75
N THR A 137 15.57 3.62 -8.51
CA THR A 137 14.80 2.59 -7.79
C THR A 137 15.61 2.07 -6.63
N VAL A 138 15.00 2.00 -5.45
CA VAL A 138 15.57 1.35 -4.27
C VAL A 138 15.07 -0.09 -4.23
N LEU A 139 15.98 -1.03 -4.43
CA LEU A 139 15.74 -2.46 -4.21
C LEU A 139 16.15 -2.80 -2.77
N THR A 140 15.36 -3.62 -2.09
CA THR A 140 15.61 -4.00 -0.70
C THR A 140 15.81 -5.50 -0.56
N GLU A 141 16.72 -5.92 0.31
CA GLU A 141 16.95 -7.34 0.58
C GLU A 141 15.77 -7.95 1.36
N ARG A 142 15.14 -7.16 2.20
CA ARG A 142 14.01 -7.56 3.04
C ARG A 142 12.84 -6.60 2.85
N ARG A 143 11.65 -7.10 3.10
CA ARG A 143 10.43 -6.30 3.14
C ARG A 143 10.56 -5.19 4.19
N ARG A 144 10.50 -3.95 3.76
CA ARG A 144 10.55 -2.76 4.63
C ARG A 144 9.80 -1.59 4.02
N PRO A 145 9.16 -0.76 4.85
CA PRO A 145 8.60 0.51 4.39
C PRO A 145 9.68 1.59 4.27
N PHE A 146 9.35 2.66 3.54
CA PHE A 146 10.08 3.93 3.50
C PHE A 146 9.17 5.01 4.06
N HIS A 147 9.19 5.17 5.37
CA HIS A 147 8.28 6.04 6.12
C HIS A 147 8.96 7.27 6.71
N ASN A 148 10.28 7.20 6.96
CA ASN A 148 11.03 8.26 7.60
C ASN A 148 11.94 8.95 6.59
N LEU A 149 12.20 10.24 6.76
CA LEU A 149 13.14 10.97 5.92
C LEU A 149 14.57 10.40 6.04
N SER A 150 14.90 9.85 7.20
CA SER A 150 16.16 9.14 7.42
C SER A 150 16.30 7.90 6.54
N ASP A 151 15.22 7.21 6.18
CA ASP A 151 15.27 6.05 5.30
C ASP A 151 15.90 6.38 3.92
N PHE A 152 15.73 7.61 3.45
CA PHE A 152 16.31 8.11 2.21
C PHE A 152 17.72 8.69 2.45
N ALA A 153 17.89 9.52 3.49
CA ALA A 153 19.18 10.14 3.82
C ALA A 153 20.26 9.10 4.11
N ASP A 154 19.91 8.02 4.78
CA ASP A 154 20.81 6.91 5.07
C ASP A 154 21.28 6.17 3.82
N LEU A 155 20.54 6.26 2.72
CA LEU A 155 20.93 5.76 1.40
C LEU A 155 21.71 6.80 0.57
N GLY A 156 21.84 8.04 1.08
CA GLY A 156 22.46 9.13 0.36
C GLY A 156 21.54 9.75 -0.71
N ILE A 157 20.23 9.60 -0.53
CA ILE A 157 19.20 10.12 -1.43
C ILE A 157 18.72 11.47 -0.87
N ASP A 158 18.80 12.54 -1.66
CA ASP A 158 18.12 13.81 -1.38
C ASP A 158 16.81 13.84 -2.19
N LEU A 159 15.68 13.93 -1.51
CA LEU A 159 14.36 13.97 -2.15
C LEU A 159 14.18 15.19 -3.06
N LYS A 160 14.95 16.26 -2.87
CA LYS A 160 14.94 17.45 -3.73
C LYS A 160 15.43 17.21 -5.16
N ASP A 161 16.16 16.11 -5.37
CA ASP A 161 16.67 15.74 -6.70
C ASP A 161 15.58 15.09 -7.57
N TYR A 162 14.38 14.87 -7.01
CA TYR A 162 13.29 14.16 -7.66
C TYR A 162 12.04 15.04 -7.75
N ARG A 163 11.27 14.83 -8.82
CA ARG A 163 9.95 15.41 -9.00
C ARG A 163 8.85 14.51 -8.42
N LEU A 164 9.08 13.21 -8.40
CA LEU A 164 8.11 12.23 -7.93
C LEU A 164 8.78 11.21 -7.02
N LEU A 165 8.21 11.05 -5.82
CA LEU A 165 8.51 9.96 -4.92
C LEU A 165 7.37 8.93 -4.97
N VAL A 166 7.71 7.67 -5.19
CA VAL A 166 6.78 6.53 -5.03
C VAL A 166 7.20 5.72 -3.81
N VAL A 167 6.27 5.50 -2.89
CA VAL A 167 6.47 4.64 -1.72
C VAL A 167 5.40 3.57 -1.66
N LYS A 168 5.76 2.35 -1.27
CA LYS A 168 4.81 1.26 -1.03
C LYS A 168 4.14 1.45 0.32
N SER A 169 2.99 2.14 0.32
CA SER A 169 2.25 2.50 1.52
C SER A 169 0.77 2.70 1.21
N GLY A 170 -0.11 2.33 2.14
CA GLY A 170 -1.55 2.59 2.04
C GLY A 170 -1.94 4.00 2.47
N TYR A 171 -1.06 4.71 3.16
CA TYR A 171 -1.17 6.11 3.58
C TYR A 171 0.23 6.64 3.86
N LEU A 172 0.39 7.96 3.83
CA LEU A 172 1.68 8.55 4.12
C LEU A 172 1.94 8.59 5.63
N SER A 173 3.18 8.31 6.01
CA SER A 173 3.65 8.50 7.39
C SER A 173 3.63 9.98 7.78
N PRO A 174 3.60 10.31 9.07
CA PRO A 174 3.64 11.70 9.53
C PRO A 174 4.84 12.49 8.99
N GLU A 175 6.01 11.88 8.84
CA GLU A 175 7.19 12.56 8.29
C GLU A 175 7.03 12.87 6.80
N LEU A 176 6.48 11.95 6.00
CA LEU A 176 6.19 12.24 4.58
C LEU A 176 5.06 13.25 4.41
N GLN A 177 4.05 13.22 5.29
CA GLN A 177 3.00 14.24 5.32
C GLN A 177 3.57 15.64 5.66
N SER A 178 4.59 15.72 6.52
CA SER A 178 5.22 16.98 6.90
C SER A 178 5.89 17.72 5.73
N LEU A 179 6.18 17.02 4.63
CA LEU A 179 6.68 17.64 3.40
C LEU A 179 5.63 18.51 2.70
N SER A 180 4.35 18.40 3.09
CA SER A 180 3.22 19.15 2.51
C SER A 180 3.14 19.04 0.98
N ALA A 181 3.67 17.97 0.42
CA ALA A 181 3.67 17.73 -1.03
C ALA A 181 2.31 17.22 -1.49
N PRO A 182 1.85 17.60 -2.69
CA PRO A 182 0.71 16.96 -3.33
C PRO A 182 0.88 15.44 -3.31
N SER A 183 -0.16 14.73 -2.89
CA SER A 183 -0.07 13.28 -2.71
C SER A 183 -1.29 12.56 -3.25
N PHE A 184 -1.08 11.33 -3.72
CA PHE A 184 -2.10 10.48 -4.30
C PHE A 184 -1.91 9.03 -3.86
N MET A 185 -2.95 8.40 -3.34
CA MET A 185 -2.94 6.97 -3.03
C MET A 185 -3.40 6.19 -4.26
N VAL A 186 -2.50 5.39 -4.80
CA VAL A 186 -2.76 4.55 -5.96
C VAL A 186 -3.32 3.21 -5.48
N LEU A 187 -4.55 2.92 -5.89
CA LEU A 187 -5.21 1.65 -5.60
C LEU A 187 -4.73 0.59 -6.60
N THR A 188 -3.55 0.03 -6.33
CA THR A 188 -2.95 -1.03 -7.13
C THR A 188 -3.45 -2.42 -6.70
N ASP A 189 -3.19 -3.41 -7.54
CA ASP A 189 -3.36 -4.80 -7.18
C ASP A 189 -2.28 -5.25 -6.19
N GLY A 190 -2.56 -6.32 -5.46
CA GLY A 190 -1.64 -6.91 -4.48
C GLY A 190 -2.37 -7.52 -3.30
N ALA A 191 -1.62 -7.97 -2.30
CA ALA A 191 -2.19 -8.59 -1.10
C ALA A 191 -3.06 -7.64 -0.27
N VAL A 192 -2.88 -6.32 -0.46
CA VAL A 192 -3.63 -5.25 0.22
C VAL A 192 -4.51 -4.49 -0.77
N CYS A 193 -4.98 -5.17 -1.81
CA CYS A 193 -5.88 -4.56 -2.80
C CYS A 193 -7.13 -4.00 -2.12
N GLN A 194 -7.42 -2.71 -2.35
CA GLN A 194 -8.56 -2.02 -1.77
C GLN A 194 -9.76 -1.90 -2.72
N HIS A 195 -9.67 -2.47 -3.90
CA HIS A 195 -10.80 -2.71 -4.80
C HIS A 195 -11.56 -3.97 -4.37
N PHE A 196 -12.32 -3.88 -3.28
CA PHE A 196 -13.02 -5.01 -2.68
C PHE A 196 -13.99 -5.70 -3.65
N ASP A 197 -14.57 -4.95 -4.58
CA ASP A 197 -15.47 -5.43 -5.63
C ASP A 197 -14.78 -6.38 -6.62
N ARG A 198 -13.46 -6.25 -6.79
CA ARG A 198 -12.65 -7.11 -7.68
C ARG A 198 -12.13 -8.37 -6.98
N LEU A 199 -12.22 -8.44 -5.64
CA LEU A 199 -11.71 -9.58 -4.90
C LEU A 199 -12.66 -10.78 -5.00
N GLU A 200 -12.16 -11.90 -5.52
CA GLU A 200 -12.86 -13.20 -5.49
C GLU A 200 -12.95 -13.73 -4.06
N ASN A 201 -13.91 -13.25 -3.29
CA ASN A 201 -14.13 -13.76 -1.95
C ASN A 201 -15.16 -14.90 -1.95
N LYS A 202 -14.70 -16.13 -2.22
CA LYS A 202 -15.56 -17.31 -2.39
C LYS A 202 -16.18 -17.80 -1.09
N HIS A 203 -15.54 -17.54 0.04
CA HIS A 203 -15.93 -18.07 1.37
C HIS A 203 -16.58 -17.04 2.28
N ARG A 204 -16.83 -15.80 1.80
CA ARG A 204 -17.48 -14.78 2.62
C ARG A 204 -18.92 -15.14 2.91
N GLN A 205 -19.37 -14.87 4.11
CA GLN A 205 -20.79 -14.95 4.46
C GLN A 205 -21.61 -13.93 3.66
N ARG A 206 -22.87 -14.22 3.40
CA ARG A 206 -23.79 -13.35 2.68
C ARG A 206 -25.10 -13.23 3.47
N PRO A 207 -25.72 -12.03 3.51
CA PRO A 207 -25.27 -10.76 2.93
C PRO A 207 -24.17 -10.10 3.74
N ILE A 208 -23.25 -9.36 3.10
CA ILE A 208 -22.16 -8.62 3.76
C ILE A 208 -21.94 -7.28 3.04
N PHE A 209 -21.83 -6.20 3.82
CA PHE A 209 -21.43 -4.89 3.32
C PHE A 209 -19.93 -4.91 2.93
N PRO A 210 -19.52 -4.23 1.85
CA PRO A 210 -20.28 -3.34 0.94
C PRO A 210 -20.97 -4.04 -0.23
N PHE A 211 -20.84 -5.35 -0.39
CA PHE A 211 -21.34 -6.09 -1.56
C PHE A 211 -22.87 -6.22 -1.60
N GLN A 212 -23.48 -6.32 -0.44
CA GLN A 212 -24.93 -6.28 -0.26
C GLN A 212 -25.24 -5.31 0.90
N ASN A 213 -26.49 -4.85 0.95
CA ASN A 213 -26.93 -4.00 2.05
C ASN A 213 -27.74 -4.82 3.08
N PRO A 214 -27.11 -5.39 4.11
CA PRO A 214 -27.75 -6.27 5.08
C PRO A 214 -28.44 -5.49 6.22
N VAL A 215 -29.03 -4.34 5.95
CA VAL A 215 -29.62 -3.46 6.98
C VAL A 215 -30.59 -4.21 7.89
N GLN A 216 -31.49 -4.97 7.30
CA GLN A 216 -32.50 -5.70 8.06
C GLN A 216 -31.90 -6.78 8.97
N LEU A 217 -30.93 -7.53 8.45
CA LEU A 217 -30.23 -8.56 9.23
C LEU A 217 -29.39 -7.95 10.37
N TRP A 218 -28.79 -6.79 10.15
CA TRP A 218 -28.06 -6.09 11.19
C TRP A 218 -28.98 -5.68 12.35
N ASP A 219 -30.10 -5.08 12.03
CA ASP A 219 -31.08 -4.63 13.05
C ASP A 219 -31.65 -5.82 13.82
N GLU A 220 -31.96 -6.92 13.16
CA GLU A 220 -32.43 -8.17 13.79
C GLU A 220 -31.33 -8.77 14.69
N THR A 221 -30.10 -8.82 14.25
CA THR A 221 -28.96 -9.36 15.02
C THR A 221 -28.68 -8.53 16.26
N LEU A 222 -28.66 -7.21 16.15
CA LEU A 222 -28.51 -6.31 17.29
C LEU A 222 -29.68 -6.43 18.28
N HIS A 223 -30.89 -6.55 17.78
CA HIS A 223 -32.07 -6.75 18.61
C HIS A 223 -31.98 -8.06 19.41
N LEU A 224 -31.56 -9.14 18.78
CA LEU A 224 -31.36 -10.42 19.42
C LEU A 224 -30.20 -10.37 20.44
N ALA A 225 -29.07 -9.77 20.08
CA ALA A 225 -27.94 -9.62 21.00
C ALA A 225 -28.33 -8.84 22.27
N ARG A 226 -29.07 -7.73 22.10
CA ARG A 226 -29.61 -6.95 23.23
C ARG A 226 -30.62 -7.74 24.07
N LYS A 227 -31.52 -8.49 23.41
CA LYS A 227 -32.58 -9.23 24.09
C LYS A 227 -32.06 -10.40 24.93
N PHE A 228 -31.00 -11.06 24.46
CA PHE A 228 -30.47 -12.27 25.10
C PHE A 228 -29.16 -12.05 25.82
N GLY A 229 -28.62 -10.83 25.87
CA GLY A 229 -27.34 -10.54 26.50
C GLY A 229 -26.17 -11.32 25.88
N ILE A 230 -26.35 -11.79 24.64
CA ILE A 230 -25.36 -12.59 23.91
C ILE A 230 -24.31 -11.66 23.34
N SER A 231 -23.05 -11.94 23.59
CA SER A 231 -21.94 -11.32 22.90
C SER A 231 -22.07 -11.59 21.39
N ALA A 232 -21.78 -10.63 20.55
CA ALA A 232 -21.78 -10.82 19.11
C ALA A 232 -20.80 -11.93 18.63
N TYR A 233 -19.96 -12.43 19.53
CA TYR A 233 -19.05 -13.56 19.32
C TYR A 233 -19.73 -14.94 19.46
N ASP A 234 -20.88 -15.04 20.12
CA ASP A 234 -21.58 -16.31 20.34
C ASP A 234 -22.63 -16.60 19.24
N ALA A 235 -22.81 -15.68 18.31
CA ALA A 235 -23.83 -15.76 17.23
C ALA A 235 -23.22 -15.98 15.83
N ALA A 236 -21.91 -16.25 15.71
CA ALA A 236 -21.20 -16.46 14.43
C ALA A 236 -20.85 -17.93 14.23
#